data_4c24cf9ac03275beae29e993d2083ada
#
_entry.id   4c24cf9ac03275beae29e993d2083ada
#
_cell.length_a   1.000
_cell.length_b   1.000
_cell.length_c   1.000
_cell.angle_alpha   90.00
_cell.angle_beta   90.00
_cell.angle_gamma   90.00
#
_symmetry.space_group_name_H-M   'P 1'
#
loop_
_entity.id
_entity.type
_entity.pdbx_description
1 polymer ?
#
loop_
_entity_poly.entity_id
_entity_poly.type
_entity_poly.pdbx_seq_one_letter_code
_entity_poly.pdbx_strand_id
1 'polypeptide(L)'
;MLEFEIIEMKHWHFRDDVQTGLGILEEYGVPYDLQLRPDMLVHIPTLAIKFPKLKMVIDHIANPYHYAKSDEDVEKWKYDMAQIAKHENVYVKLSGMINSHKYWSVDVFKPCVEHLLNCFGSKRYS
;
A
#
# COMPACT_ATOMS: atom_id res chain seq x y z
N MET A 1 15.84 4.52 13.62
CA MET A 1 15.50 3.11 13.34
C MET A 1 16.76 2.38 12.91
N LEU A 2 17.04 1.25 13.53
CA LEU A 2 18.18 0.42 13.18
C LEU A 2 17.92 -0.27 11.83
N GLU A 3 18.99 -0.49 11.07
CA GLU A 3 18.91 -1.17 9.77
C GLU A 3 18.24 -2.55 9.86
N PHE A 4 18.50 -3.27 10.95
CA PHE A 4 17.86 -4.55 11.26
C PHE A 4 16.33 -4.43 11.34
N GLU A 5 15.83 -3.39 12.02
CA GLU A 5 14.39 -3.15 12.16
C GLU A 5 13.73 -2.87 10.80
N ILE A 6 14.42 -2.13 9.92
CA ILE A 6 13.93 -1.83 8.58
C ILE A 6 13.79 -3.12 7.76
N ILE A 7 14.79 -4.00 7.80
CA ILE A 7 14.77 -5.28 7.09
C ILE A 7 13.66 -6.18 7.63
N GLU A 8 13.51 -6.25 8.95
CA GLU A 8 12.47 -7.06 9.59
C GLU A 8 11.08 -6.55 9.23
N MET A 9 10.86 -5.23 9.24
CA MET A 9 9.59 -4.62 8.85
C MET A 9 9.21 -4.93 7.40
N LYS A 10 10.19 -4.96 6.49
CA LYS A 10 9.97 -5.24 5.07
C LYS A 10 9.31 -6.60 4.83
N HIS A 11 9.62 -7.60 5.66
CA HIS A 11 9.09 -8.96 5.56
C HIS A 11 8.09 -9.29 6.67
N TRP A 12 7.62 -8.30 7.41
CA TRP A 12 6.76 -8.47 8.58
C TRP A 12 5.51 -9.28 8.26
N HIS A 13 4.88 -9.04 7.11
CA HIS A 13 3.65 -9.72 6.72
C HIS A 13 3.83 -11.21 6.44
N PHE A 14 5.07 -11.68 6.29
CA PHE A 14 5.36 -13.10 6.03
C PHE A 14 5.77 -13.87 7.29
N ARG A 15 5.79 -13.21 8.45
CA ARG A 15 5.99 -13.91 9.72
C ARG A 15 4.81 -14.86 9.97
N ASP A 16 5.09 -16.02 10.54
CA ASP A 16 4.07 -17.05 10.78
C ASP A 16 2.93 -16.54 11.68
N ASP A 17 3.27 -15.78 12.73
CA ASP A 17 2.28 -15.20 13.64
C ASP A 17 1.39 -14.17 12.95
N VAL A 18 1.96 -13.36 12.06
CA VAL A 18 1.20 -12.37 11.27
C VAL A 18 0.29 -13.08 10.27
N GLN A 19 0.79 -14.11 9.59
CA GLN A 19 0.00 -14.91 8.65
C GLN A 19 -1.22 -15.55 9.36
N THR A 20 -1.00 -16.09 10.55
CA THR A 20 -2.08 -16.63 11.37
C THR A 20 -3.11 -15.56 11.72
N GLY A 21 -2.66 -14.37 12.14
CA GLY A 21 -3.52 -13.25 12.45
C GLY A 21 -4.35 -12.78 11.25
N LEU A 22 -3.74 -12.68 10.08
CA LEU A 22 -4.44 -12.29 8.84
C LEU A 22 -5.54 -13.30 8.48
N GLY A 23 -5.27 -14.59 8.65
CA GLY A 23 -6.27 -15.64 8.44
C GLY A 23 -7.45 -15.52 9.38
N ILE A 24 -7.21 -15.14 10.63
CA ILE A 24 -8.28 -14.90 11.62
C ILE A 24 -9.13 -13.70 11.21
N LEU A 25 -8.49 -12.61 10.79
CA LEU A 25 -9.22 -11.43 10.32
C LEU A 25 -10.07 -11.75 9.08
N GLU A 26 -9.55 -12.55 8.17
CA GLU A 26 -10.30 -13.01 7.01
C GLU A 26 -11.52 -13.82 7.41
N GLU A 27 -11.35 -14.76 8.32
CA GLU A 27 -12.44 -15.61 8.82
C GLU A 27 -13.58 -14.80 9.42
N TYR A 28 -13.24 -13.78 10.21
CA TYR A 28 -14.22 -12.93 10.88
C TYR A 28 -14.70 -11.73 10.04
N GLY A 29 -14.18 -11.59 8.83
CA GLY A 29 -14.57 -10.48 7.94
C GLY A 29 -14.12 -9.10 8.41
N VAL A 30 -13.02 -9.02 9.14
CA VAL A 30 -12.49 -7.77 9.68
C VAL A 30 -11.48 -7.18 8.68
N PRO A 31 -11.71 -5.96 8.16
CA PRO A 31 -10.75 -5.31 7.26
C PRO A 31 -9.41 -5.05 7.94
N TYR A 32 -8.34 -5.07 7.15
CA TYR A 32 -6.99 -4.84 7.64
C TYR A 32 -6.37 -3.64 6.96
N ASP A 33 -5.95 -2.65 7.76
CA ASP A 33 -5.25 -1.45 7.27
C ASP A 33 -3.75 -1.75 7.14
N LEU A 34 -3.22 -1.46 5.95
CA LEU A 34 -1.81 -1.65 5.62
C LEU A 34 -1.08 -0.32 5.72
N GLN A 35 -0.31 -0.13 6.77
CA GLN A 35 0.63 0.99 6.86
C GLN A 35 1.96 0.56 6.23
N LEU A 36 2.20 1.01 5.02
CA LEU A 36 3.30 0.52 4.20
C LEU A 36 4.24 1.62 3.78
N ARG A 37 5.52 1.26 3.69
CA ARG A 37 6.46 2.00 2.85
C ARG A 37 6.37 1.47 1.42
N PRO A 38 6.74 2.28 0.41
CA PRO A 38 6.66 1.83 -0.99
C PRO A 38 7.42 0.54 -1.28
N ASP A 39 8.52 0.26 -0.58
CA ASP A 39 9.31 -0.95 -0.78
C ASP A 39 8.60 -2.24 -0.32
N MET A 40 7.51 -2.11 0.43
CA MET A 40 6.69 -3.24 0.88
C MET A 40 5.58 -3.59 -0.10
N LEU A 41 5.27 -2.72 -1.05
CA LEU A 41 4.15 -2.90 -1.99
C LEU A 41 4.30 -4.16 -2.84
N VAL A 42 5.53 -4.54 -3.17
CA VAL A 42 5.82 -5.72 -3.99
C VAL A 42 5.27 -7.02 -3.39
N HIS A 43 5.06 -7.06 -2.08
CA HIS A 43 4.55 -8.24 -1.38
C HIS A 43 3.02 -8.33 -1.31
N ILE A 44 2.32 -7.25 -1.61
CA ILE A 44 0.87 -7.19 -1.44
C ILE A 44 0.11 -8.12 -2.37
N PRO A 45 0.47 -8.27 -3.66
CA PRO A 45 -0.20 -9.25 -4.51
C PRO A 45 -0.18 -10.68 -3.94
N THR A 46 0.94 -11.10 -3.36
CA THR A 46 1.05 -12.42 -2.72
C THR A 46 0.07 -12.57 -1.56
N LEU A 47 -0.04 -11.54 -0.71
CA LEU A 47 -0.99 -11.55 0.40
C LEU A 47 -2.44 -11.55 -0.11
N ALA A 48 -2.74 -10.78 -1.15
CA ALA A 48 -4.07 -10.68 -1.73
C ALA A 48 -4.55 -12.03 -2.28
N ILE A 49 -3.64 -12.80 -2.89
CA ILE A 49 -3.92 -14.14 -3.40
C ILE A 49 -4.14 -15.12 -2.24
N LYS A 50 -3.30 -15.04 -1.21
CA LYS A 50 -3.36 -15.95 -0.06
C LYS A 50 -4.61 -15.73 0.79
N PHE A 51 -5.04 -14.48 0.94
CA PHE A 51 -6.21 -14.10 1.73
C PHE A 51 -7.26 -13.39 0.86
N PRO A 52 -7.89 -14.12 -0.07
CA PRO A 52 -8.74 -13.49 -1.10
C PRO A 52 -10.02 -12.85 -0.57
N LYS A 53 -10.47 -13.25 0.62
CA LYS A 53 -11.65 -12.68 1.28
C LYS A 53 -11.33 -11.60 2.29
N LEU A 54 -10.04 -11.36 2.55
CA LEU A 54 -9.61 -10.29 3.44
C LEU A 54 -9.59 -8.97 2.69
N LYS A 55 -10.41 -8.03 3.16
CA LYS A 55 -10.35 -6.65 2.65
C LYS A 55 -9.11 -5.98 3.24
N MET A 56 -8.17 -5.61 2.38
CA MET A 56 -6.96 -4.89 2.76
C MET A 56 -7.03 -3.46 2.25
N VAL A 57 -6.64 -2.51 3.09
CA VAL A 57 -6.70 -1.08 2.76
C VAL A 57 -5.31 -0.46 2.93
N ILE A 58 -4.73 0.02 1.84
CA ILE A 58 -3.43 0.69 1.88
C ILE A 58 -3.64 2.11 2.39
N ASP A 59 -3.03 2.43 3.52
CA ASP A 59 -3.13 3.75 4.14
C ASP A 59 -2.26 4.78 3.42
N HIS A 60 -2.81 5.98 3.25
CA HIS A 60 -2.07 7.17 2.80
C HIS A 60 -1.30 6.94 1.49
N ILE A 61 -1.89 6.19 0.56
CA ILE A 61 -1.31 5.83 -0.74
C ILE A 61 0.12 5.25 -0.66
N ALA A 62 0.50 4.68 0.50
CA ALA A 62 1.85 4.20 0.81
C ALA A 62 2.92 5.31 0.74
N ASN A 63 2.55 6.57 0.88
CA ASN A 63 3.43 7.74 1.01
C ASN A 63 4.60 7.78 0.02
N PRO A 64 4.38 7.77 -1.29
CA PRO A 64 5.46 7.67 -2.26
C PRO A 64 6.47 8.81 -2.15
N TYR A 65 5.98 10.05 -1.95
CA TYR A 65 6.86 11.22 -1.89
C TYR A 65 7.62 11.36 -0.58
N HIS A 66 7.13 10.75 0.48
CA HIS A 66 7.83 10.76 1.76
C HIS A 66 9.10 9.90 1.70
N TYR A 67 9.04 8.80 0.98
CA TYR A 67 10.13 7.82 0.93
C TYR A 67 10.93 7.86 -0.37
N ALA A 68 10.39 8.45 -1.43
CA ALA A 68 11.07 8.50 -2.73
C ALA A 68 12.34 9.35 -2.67
N LYS A 69 13.42 8.82 -3.22
CA LYS A 69 14.72 9.51 -3.35
C LYS A 69 14.98 9.92 -4.80
N SER A 70 14.16 9.44 -5.74
CA SER A 70 14.32 9.69 -7.17
C SER A 70 12.98 9.52 -7.89
N ASP A 71 12.93 9.96 -9.14
CA ASP A 71 11.76 9.73 -10.00
C ASP A 71 11.56 8.24 -10.28
N GLU A 72 12.63 7.44 -10.27
CA GLU A 72 12.55 5.99 -10.44
C GLU A 72 11.76 5.34 -9.30
N ASP A 73 11.89 5.83 -8.08
CA ASP A 73 11.14 5.33 -6.93
C ASP A 73 9.65 5.58 -7.11
N VAL A 74 9.26 6.74 -7.63
CA VAL A 74 7.87 7.08 -7.93
C VAL A 74 7.32 6.19 -9.05
N GLU A 75 8.11 5.96 -10.09
CA GLU A 75 7.71 5.07 -11.19
C GLU A 75 7.54 3.62 -10.71
N LYS A 76 8.40 3.15 -9.81
CA LYS A 76 8.24 1.84 -9.19
C LYS A 76 6.97 1.77 -8.36
N TRP A 77 6.65 2.81 -7.59
CA TRP A 77 5.40 2.90 -6.83
C TRP A 77 4.19 2.79 -7.77
N LYS A 78 4.21 3.50 -8.89
CA LYS A 78 3.14 3.42 -9.89
C LYS A 78 2.96 2.02 -10.45
N TYR A 79 4.07 1.35 -10.77
CA TYR A 79 4.05 -0.01 -11.28
C TYR A 79 3.47 -0.98 -10.24
N ASP A 80 3.97 -0.92 -9.01
CA ASP A 80 3.52 -1.80 -7.94
C ASP A 80 2.04 -1.60 -7.63
N MET A 81 1.56 -0.36 -7.59
CA MET A 81 0.15 -0.05 -7.39
C MET A 81 -0.72 -0.59 -8.51
N ALA A 82 -0.26 -0.53 -9.76
CA ALA A 82 -1.01 -1.10 -10.88
C ALA A 82 -1.11 -2.63 -10.77
N GLN A 83 -0.07 -3.31 -10.29
CA GLN A 83 -0.14 -4.74 -10.05
C GLN A 83 -1.09 -5.09 -8.91
N ILE A 84 -1.05 -4.33 -7.82
CA ILE A 84 -1.93 -4.51 -6.66
C ILE A 84 -3.40 -4.30 -7.07
N ALA A 85 -3.67 -3.33 -7.92
CA ALA A 85 -5.03 -2.99 -8.35
C ALA A 85 -5.75 -4.12 -9.09
N LYS A 86 -5.02 -5.12 -9.59
CA LYS A 86 -5.59 -6.32 -10.21
C LYS A 86 -6.32 -7.22 -9.20
N HIS A 87 -6.12 -6.99 -7.90
CA HIS A 87 -6.71 -7.78 -6.82
C HIS A 87 -7.88 -7.00 -6.20
N GLU A 88 -9.09 -7.53 -6.36
CA GLU A 88 -10.32 -6.85 -5.97
C GLU A 88 -10.47 -6.61 -4.47
N ASN A 89 -9.77 -7.38 -3.66
CA ASN A 89 -9.80 -7.27 -2.20
C ASN A 89 -8.86 -6.21 -1.64
N VAL A 90 -8.12 -5.48 -2.47
CA VAL A 90 -7.24 -4.41 -2.03
C VAL A 90 -7.83 -3.04 -2.40
N TYR A 91 -7.86 -2.17 -1.40
CA TYR A 91 -8.36 -0.80 -1.47
C TYR A 91 -7.23 0.17 -1.13
N VAL A 92 -7.42 1.44 -1.42
CA VAL A 92 -6.44 2.47 -1.11
C VAL A 92 -7.11 3.70 -0.51
N LYS A 93 -6.50 4.28 0.52
CA LYS A 93 -6.95 5.56 1.10
C LYS A 93 -6.20 6.72 0.44
N LEU A 94 -6.96 7.65 -0.11
CA LEU A 94 -6.44 8.90 -0.66
C LEU A 94 -6.30 9.93 0.47
N SER A 95 -5.27 9.79 1.27
CA SER A 95 -5.07 10.58 2.48
C SER A 95 -3.58 10.74 2.81
N GLY A 96 -3.26 11.55 3.81
CA GLY A 96 -1.91 11.71 4.34
C GLY A 96 -0.94 12.49 3.46
N MET A 97 -1.38 13.02 2.33
CA MET A 97 -0.50 13.65 1.34
C MET A 97 0.10 14.96 1.84
N ILE A 98 -0.68 15.74 2.58
CA ILE A 98 -0.23 17.04 3.13
C ILE A 98 0.95 16.85 4.08
N ASN A 99 0.92 15.80 4.88
CA ASN A 99 1.95 15.52 5.87
C ASN A 99 3.16 14.78 5.29
N SER A 100 3.04 14.22 4.09
CA SER A 100 4.07 13.38 3.50
C SER A 100 5.06 14.15 2.63
N HIS A 101 4.77 15.40 2.29
CA HIS A 101 5.64 16.20 1.43
C HIS A 101 5.65 17.65 1.92
N LYS A 102 6.87 18.18 2.13
CA LYS A 102 7.06 19.55 2.64
C LYS A 102 6.47 20.63 1.74
N TYR A 103 6.53 20.43 0.43
CA TYR A 103 6.06 21.39 -0.57
C TYR A 103 4.86 20.81 -1.32
N TRP A 104 3.90 20.23 -0.59
CA TRP A 104 2.74 19.65 -1.23
C TRP A 104 1.94 20.70 -2.01
N SER A 105 1.35 20.27 -3.11
CA SER A 105 0.41 21.05 -3.91
C SER A 105 -0.43 20.08 -4.74
N VAL A 106 -1.49 20.61 -5.33
CA VAL A 106 -2.31 19.81 -6.26
C VAL A 106 -1.44 19.27 -7.40
N ASP A 107 -0.55 20.10 -7.94
CA ASP A 107 0.32 19.69 -9.06
C ASP A 107 1.28 18.57 -8.70
N VAL A 108 1.75 18.53 -7.45
CA VAL A 108 2.64 17.46 -6.98
C VAL A 108 1.92 16.13 -6.87
N PHE A 109 0.71 16.13 -6.29
CA PHE A 109 0.00 14.88 -6.00
C PHE A 109 -0.97 14.44 -7.10
N LYS A 110 -1.38 15.35 -7.98
CA LYS A 110 -2.33 15.04 -9.04
C LYS A 110 -1.94 13.81 -9.87
N PRO A 111 -0.69 13.66 -10.35
CA PRO A 111 -0.33 12.47 -11.12
C PRO A 111 -0.50 11.17 -10.36
N CYS A 112 -0.20 11.15 -9.06
CA CYS A 112 -0.38 9.97 -8.23
C CYS A 112 -1.86 9.64 -8.03
N VAL A 113 -2.68 10.63 -7.74
CA VAL A 113 -4.12 10.44 -7.54
C VAL A 113 -4.77 9.94 -8.83
N GLU A 114 -4.46 10.56 -9.97
CA GLU A 114 -4.98 10.13 -11.26
C GLU A 114 -4.57 8.69 -11.59
N HIS A 115 -3.32 8.34 -11.31
CA HIS A 115 -2.84 6.97 -11.51
C HIS A 115 -3.64 5.97 -10.68
N LEU A 116 -3.88 6.27 -9.41
CA LEU A 116 -4.65 5.40 -8.52
C LEU A 116 -6.11 5.27 -8.98
N LEU A 117 -6.73 6.37 -9.37
CA LEU A 117 -8.11 6.34 -9.88
C LEU A 117 -8.21 5.49 -11.15
N ASN A 118 -7.23 5.58 -12.03
CA ASN A 118 -7.19 4.78 -13.26
C ASN A 118 -6.98 3.29 -12.97
N CYS A 119 -6.17 2.95 -11.94
CA CYS A 119 -5.86 1.56 -11.61
C CYS A 119 -6.96 0.89 -10.78
N PHE A 120 -7.45 1.57 -9.75
CA PHE A 120 -8.41 0.99 -8.79
C PHE A 120 -9.87 1.24 -9.15
N GLY A 121 -10.15 2.22 -10.00
CA GLY A 121 -11.51 2.62 -10.34
C GLY A 121 -12.19 3.38 -9.21
N SER A 122 -13.46 3.74 -9.41
CA SER A 122 -14.18 4.65 -8.51
C SER A 122 -14.69 4.03 -7.22
N LYS A 123 -14.58 2.71 -7.04
CA LYS A 123 -15.19 1.99 -5.90
C LYS A 123 -14.19 1.47 -4.87
N ARG A 124 -12.90 1.53 -5.14
CA ARG A 124 -11.88 0.92 -4.28
C ARG A 124 -10.90 1.92 -3.66
N TYR A 125 -11.31 3.17 -3.53
CA TYR A 125 -10.59 4.16 -2.75
C TYR A 125 -11.52 4.86 -1.76
N SER A 126 -10.91 5.49 -0.80
CA SER A 126 -11.66 6.16 0.26
C SER A 126 -10.95 7.46 0.70
#